data_89d645537c8942b93eb4484383c2ee8d
#
_entry.id   89d645537c8942b93eb4484383c2ee8d
#
_cell.length_a   1.000
_cell.length_b   1.000
_cell.length_c   1.000
_cell.angle_alpha   90.00
_cell.angle_beta   90.00
_cell.angle_gamma   90.00
#
_symmetry.space_group_name_H-M   'P 1'
#
loop_
_entity.id
_entity.type
_entity.pdbx_description
1 polymer ?
#
loop_
_entity_poly.entity_id
_entity_poly.type
_entity_poly.pdbx_seq_one_letter_code
_entity_poly.pdbx_strand_id
1 'polypeptide(L)'
;MEAEGVLQNADILCEDGKIRAIGRNLTAEGAEVIDASGLIATPGLIDAHTHAGGFAGDNQDLNESTNPVTAELDAIHGIDIYADDFQEIHTRGVTACCFIPGSANVICGTGFVAKTAGKSSIQDLAILNPAVMKCAMGGNPKNCYGKQGRAPKTRMAVASIFRETLRKARTYLDKKEAAAGDPEKMPAYDAQCEALIPVLRREIPLKVHSEQFDMLTVINIAKEFGCDYTIEHGWACNLYADELVEGGGPVCFGPIGIAEGCGELTGGDVGFVRELDARGLTVCLITDGPICGPQVLAISAGEAVRYGVPHDRALRMITCNPAKTLRVDDRIGSLKAGKDADIVLWNAVPALETCARPLYTIIDGAVVYQEA
;
A
#
# COMPACT_ATOMS: atom_id res chain seq x y z
N MET A 1 -14.43 -1.11 -14.28
CA MET A 1 -13.77 -1.84 -13.20
C MET A 1 -14.69 -2.20 -12.03
N GLU A 2 -15.70 -1.44 -11.79
CA GLU A 2 -16.86 -1.90 -11.02
C GLU A 2 -17.84 -2.63 -11.96
N ALA A 3 -19.12 -2.72 -11.63
CA ALA A 3 -20.10 -3.51 -12.39
C ALA A 3 -20.31 -3.05 -13.86
N GLU A 4 -19.99 -1.79 -14.17
CA GLU A 4 -20.23 -1.21 -15.50
C GLU A 4 -19.12 -1.50 -16.52
N GLY A 5 -17.95 -2.00 -16.07
CA GLY A 5 -16.85 -2.39 -16.98
C GLY A 5 -16.23 -1.20 -17.72
N VAL A 6 -16.06 -1.34 -19.05
CA VAL A 6 -15.48 -0.32 -19.93
C VAL A 6 -16.58 0.49 -20.62
N LEU A 7 -16.55 1.79 -20.48
CA LEU A 7 -17.43 2.72 -21.19
C LEU A 7 -16.72 3.26 -22.44
N GLN A 8 -17.42 3.24 -23.58
CA GLN A 8 -16.92 3.75 -24.85
C GLN A 8 -17.47 5.16 -25.10
N ASN A 9 -16.58 6.06 -25.54
CA ASN A 9 -16.93 7.46 -25.88
C ASN A 9 -17.67 8.14 -24.74
N ALA A 10 -17.07 8.12 -23.56
CA ALA A 10 -17.63 8.71 -22.35
C ALA A 10 -16.84 9.98 -21.97
N ASP A 11 -17.57 10.97 -21.51
CA ASP A 11 -17.04 12.17 -20.89
C ASP A 11 -16.97 11.98 -19.37
N ILE A 12 -15.98 12.60 -18.72
CA ILE A 12 -15.87 12.66 -17.27
C ILE A 12 -15.94 14.14 -16.88
N LEU A 13 -16.98 14.51 -16.16
CA LEU A 13 -17.14 15.85 -15.61
C LEU A 13 -16.63 15.88 -14.17
N CYS A 14 -15.68 16.80 -13.91
CA CYS A 14 -15.12 17.00 -12.58
C CYS A 14 -15.52 18.40 -12.07
N GLU A 15 -15.80 18.49 -10.76
CA GLU A 15 -16.12 19.73 -10.07
C GLU A 15 -15.63 19.63 -8.62
N ASP A 16 -14.99 20.67 -8.11
CA ASP A 16 -14.50 20.75 -6.73
C ASP A 16 -13.64 19.53 -6.31
N GLY A 17 -12.76 19.09 -7.21
CA GLY A 17 -11.87 17.96 -6.95
C GLY A 17 -12.53 16.57 -7.03
N LYS A 18 -13.82 16.49 -7.37
CA LYS A 18 -14.58 15.25 -7.44
C LYS A 18 -15.07 14.95 -8.84
N ILE A 19 -15.27 13.66 -9.13
CA ILE A 19 -16.01 13.23 -10.30
C ILE A 19 -17.50 13.54 -10.05
N ARG A 20 -18.05 14.46 -10.81
CA ARG A 20 -19.48 14.81 -10.73
C ARG A 20 -20.35 13.85 -11.54
N ALA A 21 -19.95 13.56 -12.76
CA ALA A 21 -20.68 12.69 -13.66
C ALA A 21 -19.76 11.98 -14.64
N ILE A 22 -20.18 10.82 -15.09
CA ILE A 22 -19.58 10.07 -16.21
C ILE A 22 -20.72 9.74 -17.16
N GLY A 23 -20.59 10.08 -18.43
CA GLY A 23 -21.67 9.90 -19.40
C GLY A 23 -21.24 10.29 -20.81
N ARG A 24 -22.22 10.57 -21.65
CA ARG A 24 -21.98 11.05 -23.03
C ARG A 24 -22.60 12.43 -23.21
N ASN A 25 -21.89 13.26 -23.99
CA ASN A 25 -22.32 14.61 -24.30
C ASN A 25 -22.58 15.45 -23.04
N LEU A 26 -21.71 15.30 -22.03
CA LEU A 26 -21.76 16.12 -20.83
C LEU A 26 -21.30 17.54 -21.21
N THR A 27 -22.01 18.54 -20.68
CA THR A 27 -21.68 19.95 -20.90
C THR A 27 -21.63 20.66 -19.56
N ALA A 28 -20.64 21.55 -19.41
CA ALA A 28 -20.55 22.44 -18.26
C ALA A 28 -20.05 23.81 -18.75
N GLU A 29 -20.83 24.85 -18.50
CA GLU A 29 -20.47 26.22 -18.89
C GLU A 29 -19.24 26.68 -18.12
N GLY A 30 -18.22 27.18 -18.82
CA GLY A 30 -16.96 27.64 -18.23
C GLY A 30 -15.98 26.57 -17.81
N ALA A 31 -16.27 25.28 -18.09
CA ALA A 31 -15.30 24.22 -17.80
C ALA A 31 -14.10 24.26 -18.76
N GLU A 32 -12.93 23.98 -18.21
CA GLU A 32 -11.77 23.64 -19.01
C GLU A 32 -11.96 22.25 -19.62
N VAL A 33 -11.71 22.12 -20.93
CA VAL A 33 -11.93 20.87 -21.65
C VAL A 33 -10.60 20.27 -22.10
N ILE A 34 -10.34 19.04 -21.69
CA ILE A 34 -9.24 18.23 -22.19
C ILE A 34 -9.80 17.29 -23.26
N ASP A 35 -9.35 17.43 -24.51
CA ASP A 35 -9.71 16.50 -25.58
C ASP A 35 -9.00 15.16 -25.35
N ALA A 36 -9.74 14.17 -24.86
CA ALA A 36 -9.28 12.80 -24.62
C ALA A 36 -9.67 11.85 -25.75
N SER A 37 -9.99 12.34 -26.95
CA SER A 37 -10.35 11.52 -28.09
C SER A 37 -9.22 10.55 -28.44
N GLY A 38 -9.56 9.25 -28.50
CA GLY A 38 -8.59 8.16 -28.77
C GLY A 38 -7.72 7.77 -27.55
N LEU A 39 -7.89 8.40 -26.40
CA LEU A 39 -7.18 8.04 -25.18
C LEU A 39 -7.98 7.05 -24.33
N ILE A 40 -7.26 6.37 -23.45
CA ILE A 40 -7.83 5.46 -22.46
C ILE A 40 -7.81 6.15 -21.08
N ALA A 41 -8.97 6.33 -20.49
CA ALA A 41 -9.09 6.85 -19.12
C ALA A 41 -9.16 5.72 -18.10
N THR A 42 -8.31 5.76 -17.08
CA THR A 42 -8.37 4.88 -15.92
C THR A 42 -8.47 5.70 -14.63
N PRO A 43 -8.92 5.09 -13.51
CA PRO A 43 -8.62 5.67 -12.20
C PRO A 43 -7.11 5.86 -12.07
N GLY A 44 -6.69 6.81 -11.23
CA GLY A 44 -5.30 6.88 -10.81
C GLY A 44 -4.82 5.55 -10.25
N LEU A 45 -3.59 5.17 -10.59
CA LEU A 45 -2.97 3.99 -10.02
C LEU A 45 -2.65 4.24 -8.54
N ILE A 46 -2.68 3.17 -7.74
CA ILE A 46 -2.43 3.22 -6.30
C ILE A 46 -1.35 2.20 -5.97
N ASP A 47 -0.22 2.67 -5.42
CA ASP A 47 0.79 1.79 -4.86
C ASP A 47 0.52 1.56 -3.37
N ALA A 48 0.22 0.32 -3.01
CA ALA A 48 -0.10 -0.01 -1.62
C ALA A 48 1.14 -0.08 -0.71
N HIS A 49 2.37 0.06 -1.24
CA HIS A 49 3.60 -0.12 -0.46
C HIS A 49 4.77 0.64 -1.08
N THR A 50 5.13 1.76 -0.48
CA THR A 50 6.30 2.56 -0.91
C THR A 50 7.03 3.18 0.27
N HIS A 51 8.32 3.46 0.07
CA HIS A 51 9.21 4.20 0.96
C HIS A 51 9.74 5.46 0.26
N ALA A 52 9.18 5.82 -0.88
CA ALA A 52 9.63 6.97 -1.67
C ALA A 52 9.63 8.26 -0.85
N GLY A 53 10.64 9.10 -1.06
CA GLY A 53 10.86 10.31 -0.29
C GLY A 53 11.51 10.10 1.08
N GLY A 54 11.68 8.85 1.54
CA GLY A 54 12.29 8.54 2.84
C GLY A 54 13.56 7.67 2.78
N PHE A 55 13.94 7.20 1.58
CA PHE A 55 15.14 6.40 1.33
C PHE A 55 16.06 7.04 0.29
N ALA A 56 16.16 8.36 0.26
CA ALA A 56 16.95 9.09 -0.71
C ALA A 56 18.46 9.00 -0.39
N GLY A 57 19.24 8.40 -1.31
CA GLY A 57 20.69 8.26 -1.16
C GLY A 57 21.10 7.44 0.07
N ASP A 58 21.99 7.98 0.91
CA ASP A 58 22.41 7.36 2.16
C ASP A 58 21.39 7.58 3.30
N ASN A 59 20.34 8.35 3.04
CA ASN A 59 19.32 8.64 4.02
C ASN A 59 18.36 7.46 4.19
N GLN A 60 18.13 7.04 5.42
CA GLN A 60 17.30 5.91 5.80
C GLN A 60 16.26 6.33 6.85
N ASP A 61 15.67 7.52 6.69
CA ASP A 61 14.79 8.15 7.71
C ASP A 61 13.53 7.34 8.03
N LEU A 62 13.22 6.33 7.23
CA LEU A 62 12.13 5.39 7.52
C LEU A 62 12.59 4.09 8.22
N ASN A 63 13.86 4.00 8.66
CA ASN A 63 14.40 2.82 9.37
C ASN A 63 15.07 3.19 10.69
N GLU A 64 14.28 3.42 11.74
CA GLU A 64 14.84 3.56 13.10
C GLU A 64 15.32 2.20 13.63
N SER A 65 16.60 1.91 13.43
CA SER A 65 17.20 0.59 13.70
C SER A 65 17.87 0.46 15.07
N THR A 66 17.53 1.33 16.03
CA THR A 66 18.05 1.29 17.41
C THR A 66 17.21 0.44 18.36
N ASN A 67 15.94 0.18 18.02
CA ASN A 67 15.03 -0.65 18.79
C ASN A 67 14.16 -1.50 17.85
N PRO A 68 14.01 -2.82 18.09
CA PRO A 68 13.18 -3.69 17.24
C PRO A 68 11.67 -3.41 17.32
N VAL A 69 11.23 -2.56 18.25
CA VAL A 69 9.84 -2.14 18.40
C VAL A 69 9.78 -0.62 18.52
N THR A 70 9.19 0.01 17.52
CA THR A 70 9.07 1.46 17.36
C THR A 70 7.65 1.82 16.88
N ALA A 71 6.63 1.23 17.52
CA ALA A 71 5.23 1.38 17.12
C ALA A 71 4.75 2.84 17.15
N GLU A 72 5.35 3.67 18.01
CA GLU A 72 5.04 5.08 18.23
C GLU A 72 5.53 6.03 17.12
N LEU A 73 6.36 5.55 16.20
CA LEU A 73 6.88 6.36 15.10
C LEU A 73 5.87 6.47 13.96
N ASP A 74 5.81 7.62 13.33
CA ASP A 74 4.93 7.91 12.21
C ASP A 74 5.76 8.28 10.97
N ALA A 75 5.59 7.51 9.90
CA ALA A 75 6.31 7.69 8.63
C ALA A 75 6.12 9.08 8.01
N ILE A 76 5.03 9.79 8.31
CA ILE A 76 4.75 11.11 7.75
C ILE A 76 5.85 12.14 8.04
N HIS A 77 6.61 11.91 9.11
CA HIS A 77 7.71 12.80 9.51
C HIS A 77 9.03 12.49 8.79
N GLY A 78 9.11 11.37 8.06
CA GLY A 78 10.31 10.95 7.34
C GLY A 78 10.23 11.11 5.81
N ILE A 79 9.17 11.74 5.28
CA ILE A 79 8.97 11.86 3.83
C ILE A 79 9.33 13.27 3.33
N ASP A 80 10.26 13.32 2.39
CA ASP A 80 10.56 14.52 1.59
C ASP A 80 9.80 14.46 0.26
N ILE A 81 8.81 15.32 0.11
CA ILE A 81 8.02 15.42 -1.14
C ILE A 81 8.81 15.98 -2.31
N TYR A 82 9.97 16.59 -2.10
CA TYR A 82 10.83 17.14 -3.14
C TYR A 82 11.94 16.17 -3.59
N ALA A 83 12.03 15.01 -2.96
CA ALA A 83 12.93 13.96 -3.41
C ALA A 83 12.57 13.48 -4.82
N ASP A 84 13.57 13.18 -5.64
CA ASP A 84 13.40 12.81 -7.05
C ASP A 84 12.48 11.59 -7.22
N ASP A 85 12.64 10.58 -6.35
CA ASP A 85 11.84 9.36 -6.35
C ASP A 85 10.37 9.62 -5.98
N PHE A 86 10.09 10.62 -5.13
CA PHE A 86 8.73 11.05 -4.85
C PHE A 86 8.14 11.83 -6.04
N GLN A 87 8.90 12.77 -6.62
CA GLN A 87 8.45 13.60 -7.72
C GLN A 87 8.18 12.80 -9.01
N GLU A 88 8.81 11.66 -9.20
CA GLU A 88 8.56 10.79 -10.34
C GLU A 88 7.20 10.08 -10.28
N ILE A 89 6.62 9.86 -9.10
CA ILE A 89 5.45 8.99 -8.90
C ILE A 89 4.26 9.39 -9.78
N HIS A 90 3.83 10.65 -9.70
CA HIS A 90 2.67 11.12 -10.45
C HIS A 90 2.90 11.16 -11.96
N THR A 91 4.14 11.28 -12.42
CA THR A 91 4.47 11.24 -13.86
C THR A 91 4.24 9.87 -14.50
N ARG A 92 4.11 8.83 -13.66
CA ARG A 92 3.85 7.44 -14.08
C ARG A 92 2.37 7.02 -13.88
N GLY A 93 1.49 8.00 -13.60
CA GLY A 93 0.05 7.73 -13.41
C GLY A 93 -0.32 7.19 -12.04
N VAL A 94 0.61 7.15 -11.09
CA VAL A 94 0.32 6.75 -9.71
C VAL A 94 -0.12 8.00 -8.95
N THR A 95 -1.38 8.06 -8.54
CA THR A 95 -2.00 9.25 -7.92
C THR A 95 -2.05 9.18 -6.41
N ALA A 96 -1.92 8.00 -5.84
CA ALA A 96 -1.88 7.80 -4.40
C ALA A 96 -0.96 6.64 -4.02
N CYS A 97 -0.33 6.74 -2.85
CA CYS A 97 0.52 5.70 -2.30
C CYS A 97 0.27 5.49 -0.82
N CYS A 98 0.55 4.28 -0.33
CA CYS A 98 0.73 4.01 1.08
C CYS A 98 2.22 4.15 1.43
N PHE A 99 2.57 5.24 2.10
CA PHE A 99 3.92 5.52 2.59
C PHE A 99 4.09 4.87 3.96
N ILE A 100 5.12 4.05 4.11
CA ILE A 100 5.32 3.22 5.30
C ILE A 100 6.78 3.21 5.75
N PRO A 101 7.04 2.95 7.04
CA PRO A 101 8.40 2.67 7.50
C PRO A 101 9.03 1.50 6.77
N GLY A 102 10.35 1.45 6.72
CA GLY A 102 11.10 0.31 6.21
C GLY A 102 10.97 -0.93 7.10
N SER A 103 11.58 -2.04 6.68
CA SER A 103 11.40 -3.36 7.31
C SER A 103 12.51 -3.73 8.31
N ALA A 104 13.27 -2.75 8.84
CA ALA A 104 14.36 -3.03 9.77
C ALA A 104 13.90 -3.60 11.12
N ASN A 105 12.71 -3.20 11.58
CA ASN A 105 12.16 -3.54 12.89
C ASN A 105 11.09 -4.63 12.83
N VAL A 106 10.82 -5.28 13.95
CA VAL A 106 9.69 -6.22 14.10
C VAL A 106 8.37 -5.46 14.04
N ILE A 107 8.28 -4.33 14.75
CA ILE A 107 7.19 -3.35 14.63
C ILE A 107 7.84 -2.01 14.33
N CYS A 108 7.53 -1.44 13.17
CA CYS A 108 8.30 -0.36 12.57
C CYS A 108 7.71 1.02 12.83
N GLY A 109 6.38 1.11 12.99
CA GLY A 109 5.65 2.36 13.14
C GLY A 109 4.43 2.44 12.22
N THR A 110 3.71 3.56 12.30
CA THR A 110 2.53 3.80 11.47
C THR A 110 2.91 4.28 10.08
N GLY A 111 2.11 3.87 9.11
CA GLY A 111 2.12 4.38 7.75
C GLY A 111 0.81 5.09 7.42
N PHE A 112 0.81 5.84 6.35
CA PHE A 112 -0.30 6.68 5.92
C PHE A 112 -0.55 6.57 4.41
N VAL A 113 -1.73 6.97 3.95
CA VAL A 113 -2.05 7.10 2.53
C VAL A 113 -2.06 8.56 2.14
N ALA A 114 -1.37 8.90 1.07
CA ALA A 114 -1.32 10.26 0.55
C ALA A 114 -1.44 10.31 -0.98
N LYS A 115 -1.91 11.45 -1.49
CA LYS A 115 -1.77 11.82 -2.90
C LYS A 115 -0.30 12.08 -3.22
N THR A 116 0.06 11.98 -4.49
CA THR A 116 1.46 12.07 -4.95
C THR A 116 1.83 13.44 -5.50
N ALA A 117 0.87 14.33 -5.65
CA ALA A 117 1.05 15.71 -6.07
C ALA A 117 -0.16 16.60 -5.73
N GLY A 118 -0.04 17.89 -5.99
CA GLY A 118 -1.15 18.87 -5.89
C GLY A 118 -1.13 19.73 -4.63
N LYS A 119 -0.26 19.44 -3.65
CA LYS A 119 -0.07 20.25 -2.43
C LYS A 119 1.41 20.44 -2.13
N SER A 120 1.72 21.36 -1.22
CA SER A 120 3.08 21.77 -0.86
C SER A 120 3.64 21.09 0.40
N SER A 121 2.86 20.27 1.08
CA SER A 121 3.32 19.49 2.23
C SER A 121 2.77 18.08 2.20
N ILE A 122 3.50 17.14 2.79
CA ILE A 122 3.04 15.76 2.91
C ILE A 122 1.79 15.63 3.79
N GLN A 123 1.65 16.51 4.79
CA GLN A 123 0.49 16.56 5.67
C GLN A 123 -0.79 16.93 4.89
N ASP A 124 -0.68 17.88 3.94
CA ASP A 124 -1.81 18.30 3.10
C ASP A 124 -2.13 17.27 2.00
N LEU A 125 -1.15 16.47 1.60
CA LEU A 125 -1.33 15.35 0.67
C LEU A 125 -1.95 14.13 1.33
N ALA A 126 -1.79 13.97 2.64
CA ALA A 126 -2.30 12.81 3.38
C ALA A 126 -3.83 12.75 3.35
N ILE A 127 -4.37 11.59 2.97
CA ILE A 127 -5.81 11.34 2.92
C ILE A 127 -6.29 10.42 4.03
N LEU A 128 -5.37 9.66 4.64
CA LEU A 128 -5.62 8.81 5.80
C LEU A 128 -4.31 8.64 6.60
N ASN A 129 -4.29 9.09 7.86
CA ASN A 129 -3.18 8.90 8.80
C ASN A 129 -3.71 8.73 10.24
N PRO A 130 -3.32 7.66 10.99
CA PRO A 130 -2.61 6.48 10.48
C PRO A 130 -3.50 5.59 9.61
N ALA A 131 -2.92 4.92 8.61
CA ALA A 131 -3.62 3.98 7.75
C ALA A 131 -3.29 2.52 8.08
N VAL A 132 -2.06 2.25 8.49
CA VAL A 132 -1.53 0.89 8.74
C VAL A 132 -0.48 0.92 9.86
N MET A 133 -0.24 -0.23 10.49
CA MET A 133 0.93 -0.46 11.34
C MET A 133 1.93 -1.34 10.58
N LYS A 134 3.05 -0.75 10.15
CA LYS A 134 4.11 -1.51 9.47
C LYS A 134 4.83 -2.42 10.45
N CYS A 135 5.02 -3.65 10.01
CA CYS A 135 5.76 -4.69 10.74
C CYS A 135 6.63 -5.47 9.77
N ALA A 136 7.61 -6.22 10.29
CA ALA A 136 8.38 -7.14 9.49
C ALA A 136 8.70 -8.45 10.22
N MET A 137 8.64 -9.52 9.44
CA MET A 137 9.09 -10.86 9.80
C MET A 137 10.38 -11.20 9.03
N GLY A 138 10.88 -12.42 9.20
CA GLY A 138 11.92 -12.98 8.33
C GLY A 138 13.29 -12.33 8.42
N GLY A 139 13.87 -12.14 7.25
CA GLY A 139 15.27 -11.78 7.06
C GLY A 139 15.65 -10.41 7.55
N ASN A 140 14.81 -9.41 7.31
CA ASN A 140 15.17 -8.00 7.53
C ASN A 140 15.44 -7.67 9.01
N PRO A 141 14.51 -7.86 9.96
CA PRO A 141 14.80 -7.57 11.37
C PRO A 141 15.86 -8.51 11.95
N LYS A 142 15.90 -9.78 11.55
CA LYS A 142 16.92 -10.75 11.94
C LYS A 142 18.32 -10.27 11.54
N ASN A 143 18.50 -9.79 10.31
CA ASN A 143 19.79 -9.33 9.80
C ASN A 143 20.18 -7.97 10.40
N CYS A 144 19.21 -7.05 10.54
CA CYS A 144 19.46 -5.74 11.12
C CYS A 144 20.06 -5.85 12.53
N TYR A 145 19.39 -6.54 13.43
CA TYR A 145 19.80 -6.65 14.83
C TYR A 145 20.85 -7.74 15.06
N GLY A 146 20.77 -8.85 14.34
CA GLY A 146 21.71 -9.96 14.47
C GLY A 146 23.15 -9.57 14.09
N LYS A 147 23.34 -8.71 13.09
CA LYS A 147 24.66 -8.14 12.74
C LYS A 147 25.24 -7.24 13.84
N GLN A 148 24.37 -6.62 14.62
CA GLN A 148 24.75 -5.79 15.77
C GLN A 148 24.99 -6.61 17.06
N GLY A 149 24.85 -7.95 17.02
CA GLY A 149 24.91 -8.81 18.21
C GLY A 149 23.70 -8.68 19.14
N ARG A 150 22.58 -8.14 18.66
CA ARG A 150 21.34 -7.88 19.41
C ARG A 150 20.20 -8.81 18.97
N ALA A 151 19.16 -8.91 19.78
CA ALA A 151 17.90 -9.57 19.40
C ALA A 151 17.04 -8.63 18.53
N PRO A 152 16.28 -9.19 17.55
CA PRO A 152 16.22 -10.60 17.16
C PRO A 152 17.37 -11.02 16.24
N LYS A 153 17.79 -12.28 16.37
CA LYS A 153 18.77 -12.92 15.46
C LYS A 153 18.17 -14.11 14.70
N THR A 154 16.97 -14.52 15.08
CA THR A 154 16.28 -15.68 14.49
C THR A 154 14.80 -15.37 14.28
N ARG A 155 14.13 -16.08 13.35
CA ARG A 155 12.68 -16.02 13.17
C ARG A 155 11.90 -16.33 14.45
N MET A 156 12.42 -17.24 15.29
CA MET A 156 11.84 -17.54 16.61
C MET A 156 11.79 -16.28 17.49
N ALA A 157 12.89 -15.52 17.55
CA ALA A 157 12.98 -14.29 18.33
C ALA A 157 12.08 -13.20 17.75
N VAL A 158 12.01 -13.06 16.41
CA VAL A 158 11.09 -12.12 15.74
C VAL A 158 9.64 -12.41 16.13
N ALA A 159 9.19 -13.66 15.99
CA ALA A 159 7.83 -14.07 16.35
C ALA A 159 7.52 -13.89 17.84
N SER A 160 8.51 -14.12 18.72
CA SER A 160 8.39 -13.92 20.17
C SER A 160 8.20 -12.43 20.50
N ILE A 161 9.07 -11.56 19.99
CA ILE A 161 8.98 -10.10 20.18
C ILE A 161 7.64 -9.56 19.68
N PHE A 162 7.18 -10.01 18.50
CA PHE A 162 5.91 -9.59 17.95
C PHE A 162 4.75 -9.92 18.88
N ARG A 163 4.65 -11.19 19.32
CA ARG A 163 3.58 -11.63 20.24
C ARG A 163 3.65 -10.91 21.58
N GLU A 164 4.84 -10.75 22.13
CA GLU A 164 5.02 -10.09 23.43
C GLU A 164 4.57 -8.64 23.38
N THR A 165 4.90 -7.95 22.29
CA THR A 165 4.49 -6.54 22.07
C THR A 165 2.97 -6.43 21.98
N LEU A 166 2.32 -7.27 21.16
CA LEU A 166 0.85 -7.26 21.06
C LEU A 166 0.17 -7.64 22.37
N ARG A 167 0.74 -8.60 23.12
CA ARG A 167 0.22 -8.99 24.44
C ARG A 167 0.33 -7.87 25.48
N LYS A 168 1.47 -7.16 25.47
CA LYS A 168 1.66 -5.95 26.30
C LYS A 168 0.61 -4.89 25.97
N ALA A 169 0.42 -4.59 24.68
CA ALA A 169 -0.57 -3.62 24.23
C ALA A 169 -2.01 -4.04 24.57
N ARG A 170 -2.35 -5.35 24.45
CA ARG A 170 -3.66 -5.86 24.85
C ARG A 170 -3.89 -5.67 26.35
N THR A 171 -2.92 -6.05 27.17
CA THR A 171 -3.02 -5.86 28.63
C THR A 171 -3.16 -4.38 29.00
N TYR A 172 -2.47 -3.50 28.28
CA TYR A 172 -2.59 -2.06 28.46
C TYR A 172 -3.99 -1.57 28.11
N LEU A 173 -4.52 -1.99 26.97
CA LEU A 173 -5.87 -1.63 26.51
C LEU A 173 -6.94 -2.12 27.51
N ASP A 174 -6.85 -3.37 27.95
CA ASP A 174 -7.79 -3.95 28.91
C ASP A 174 -7.82 -3.14 30.24
N LYS A 175 -6.66 -2.71 30.74
CA LYS A 175 -6.56 -1.84 31.93
C LYS A 175 -7.16 -0.47 31.66
N LYS A 176 -6.91 0.12 30.51
CA LYS A 176 -7.44 1.42 30.10
C LYS A 176 -8.97 1.40 30.02
N GLU A 177 -9.53 0.35 29.44
CA GLU A 177 -10.98 0.15 29.34
C GLU A 177 -11.62 -0.14 30.72
N ALA A 178 -10.96 -0.95 31.56
CA ALA A 178 -11.42 -1.21 32.92
C ALA A 178 -11.39 0.02 33.83
N ALA A 179 -10.49 0.98 33.55
CA ALA A 179 -10.44 2.24 34.29
C ALA A 179 -11.67 3.14 34.02
N ALA A 180 -12.38 2.92 32.90
CA ALA A 180 -13.60 3.64 32.51
C ALA A 180 -13.50 5.19 32.63
N GLY A 181 -12.32 5.74 32.38
CA GLY A 181 -12.03 7.17 32.45
C GLY A 181 -11.63 7.68 33.85
N ASP A 182 -11.54 6.81 34.86
CA ASP A 182 -11.05 7.16 36.20
C ASP A 182 -9.52 7.40 36.16
N PRO A 183 -9.03 8.64 36.37
CA PRO A 183 -7.61 8.95 36.25
C PRO A 183 -6.71 8.17 37.22
N GLU A 184 -7.23 7.79 38.41
CA GLU A 184 -6.45 7.06 39.43
C GLU A 184 -6.24 5.58 39.03
N LYS A 185 -7.08 5.05 38.17
CA LYS A 185 -7.02 3.66 37.67
C LYS A 185 -6.38 3.52 36.29
N MET A 186 -6.14 4.65 35.60
CA MET A 186 -5.52 4.62 34.29
C MET A 186 -4.09 4.05 34.36
N PRO A 187 -3.70 3.15 33.43
CA PRO A 187 -2.31 2.73 33.35
C PRO A 187 -1.41 3.91 33.03
N ALA A 188 -0.13 3.83 33.48
CA ALA A 188 0.87 4.82 33.08
C ALA A 188 0.95 4.88 31.55
N TYR A 189 1.09 6.09 30.98
CA TYR A 189 1.15 6.30 29.54
C TYR A 189 2.32 5.52 28.93
N ASP A 190 2.02 4.77 27.87
CA ASP A 190 2.98 4.01 27.08
C ASP A 190 2.70 4.27 25.59
N ALA A 191 3.58 5.05 24.95
CA ALA A 191 3.40 5.48 23.57
C ALA A 191 3.29 4.32 22.58
N GLN A 192 4.09 3.26 22.78
CA GLN A 192 4.03 2.06 21.93
C GLN A 192 2.70 1.32 22.07
N CYS A 193 2.21 1.20 23.29
CA CYS A 193 0.91 0.57 23.53
C CYS A 193 -0.23 1.41 22.93
N GLU A 194 -0.20 2.74 23.10
CA GLU A 194 -1.21 3.64 22.52
C GLU A 194 -1.26 3.53 20.99
N ALA A 195 -0.10 3.48 20.31
CA ALA A 195 -0.01 3.34 18.86
C ALA A 195 -0.56 1.99 18.35
N LEU A 196 -0.60 0.96 19.21
CA LEU A 196 -1.11 -0.36 18.86
C LEU A 196 -2.61 -0.55 19.19
N ILE A 197 -3.25 0.38 19.91
CA ILE A 197 -4.69 0.31 20.19
C ILE A 197 -5.52 0.25 18.90
N PRO A 198 -5.30 1.09 17.88
CA PRO A 198 -6.05 1.01 16.62
C PRO A 198 -5.94 -0.36 15.93
N VAL A 199 -4.78 -1.01 16.01
CA VAL A 199 -4.58 -2.39 15.50
C VAL A 199 -5.47 -3.38 16.25
N LEU A 200 -5.44 -3.35 17.59
CA LEU A 200 -6.20 -4.24 18.45
C LEU A 200 -7.71 -4.03 18.35
N ARG A 201 -8.15 -2.84 17.95
CA ARG A 201 -9.55 -2.50 17.66
C ARG A 201 -9.94 -2.72 16.20
N ARG A 202 -8.99 -3.17 15.36
CA ARG A 202 -9.19 -3.39 13.93
C ARG A 202 -9.53 -2.10 13.16
N GLU A 203 -9.12 -0.96 13.68
CA GLU A 203 -9.26 0.33 13.01
C GLU A 203 -8.24 0.48 11.88
N ILE A 204 -7.01 -0.04 12.08
CA ILE A 204 -5.97 -0.17 11.07
C ILE A 204 -5.42 -1.59 11.03
N PRO A 205 -4.99 -2.12 9.85
CA PRO A 205 -4.38 -3.43 9.77
C PRO A 205 -2.90 -3.43 10.14
N LEU A 206 -2.40 -4.60 10.53
CA LEU A 206 -0.98 -4.92 10.50
C LEU A 206 -0.54 -5.08 9.03
N LYS A 207 0.48 -4.35 8.59
CA LYS A 207 1.06 -4.43 7.25
C LYS A 207 2.43 -5.08 7.34
N VAL A 208 2.48 -6.39 7.07
CA VAL A 208 3.61 -7.23 7.52
C VAL A 208 4.46 -7.70 6.34
N HIS A 209 5.70 -7.16 6.26
CA HIS A 209 6.74 -7.74 5.41
C HIS A 209 6.95 -9.19 5.79
N SER A 210 6.71 -10.11 4.86
CA SER A 210 6.78 -11.55 5.12
C SER A 210 7.06 -12.34 3.86
N GLU A 211 7.91 -13.31 4.00
CA GLU A 211 8.42 -14.16 2.94
C GLU A 211 8.28 -15.62 3.34
N GLN A 212 8.04 -16.49 2.36
CA GLN A 212 8.01 -17.93 2.58
C GLN A 212 7.06 -18.30 3.76
N PHE A 213 7.49 -19.20 4.63
CA PHE A 213 6.69 -19.66 5.77
C PHE A 213 6.43 -18.59 6.86
N ASP A 214 7.09 -17.43 6.79
CA ASP A 214 6.79 -16.32 7.70
C ASP A 214 5.32 -15.87 7.58
N MET A 215 4.72 -16.00 6.38
CA MET A 215 3.30 -15.73 6.14
C MET A 215 2.38 -16.52 7.07
N LEU A 216 2.70 -17.80 7.33
CA LEU A 216 1.94 -18.62 8.28
C LEU A 216 2.02 -18.09 9.71
N THR A 217 3.20 -17.58 10.09
CA THR A 217 3.39 -16.95 11.40
C THR A 217 2.55 -15.67 11.53
N VAL A 218 2.46 -14.86 10.48
CA VAL A 218 1.61 -13.66 10.45
C VAL A 218 0.14 -14.04 10.63
N ILE A 219 -0.36 -15.00 9.83
CA ILE A 219 -1.75 -15.48 9.91
C ILE A 219 -2.08 -15.93 11.33
N ASN A 220 -1.19 -16.74 11.94
CA ASN A 220 -1.39 -17.26 13.28
C ASN A 220 -1.38 -16.16 14.35
N ILE A 221 -0.47 -15.19 14.26
CA ILE A 221 -0.43 -14.05 15.20
C ILE A 221 -1.68 -13.19 15.04
N ALA A 222 -2.05 -12.86 13.81
CA ALA A 222 -3.26 -12.06 13.56
C ALA A 222 -4.51 -12.74 14.10
N LYS A 223 -4.64 -14.05 13.93
CA LYS A 223 -5.73 -14.86 14.48
C LYS A 223 -5.70 -14.90 16.02
N GLU A 224 -4.50 -15.06 16.63
CA GLU A 224 -4.31 -15.07 18.10
C GLU A 224 -4.81 -13.77 18.76
N PHE A 225 -4.54 -12.62 18.13
CA PHE A 225 -4.88 -11.30 18.67
C PHE A 225 -6.16 -10.68 18.09
N GLY A 226 -6.78 -11.31 17.09
CA GLY A 226 -7.98 -10.80 16.42
C GLY A 226 -7.72 -9.54 15.59
N CYS A 227 -6.53 -9.40 15.00
CA CYS A 227 -6.13 -8.24 14.21
C CYS A 227 -6.38 -8.48 12.72
N ASP A 228 -6.69 -7.41 11.99
CA ASP A 228 -6.61 -7.41 10.53
C ASP A 228 -5.15 -7.30 10.09
N TYR A 229 -4.82 -7.90 8.94
CA TYR A 229 -3.45 -7.91 8.44
C TYR A 229 -3.39 -7.91 6.91
N THR A 230 -2.24 -7.50 6.37
CA THR A 230 -1.85 -7.73 4.98
C THR A 230 -0.50 -8.44 4.95
N ILE A 231 -0.32 -9.31 3.94
CA ILE A 231 0.96 -9.95 3.64
C ILE A 231 1.66 -9.07 2.60
N GLU A 232 2.83 -8.54 2.97
CA GLU A 232 3.63 -7.74 2.05
C GLU A 232 4.71 -8.61 1.41
N HIS A 233 4.97 -8.34 0.14
CA HIS A 233 5.83 -9.08 -0.79
C HIS A 233 5.23 -10.42 -1.21
N GLY A 234 4.85 -11.30 -0.28
CA GLY A 234 4.18 -12.54 -0.59
C GLY A 234 5.01 -13.52 -1.45
N TRP A 235 6.33 -13.38 -1.49
CA TRP A 235 7.19 -14.27 -2.28
C TRP A 235 7.08 -15.70 -1.78
N ALA A 236 7.01 -16.65 -2.73
CA ALA A 236 6.69 -18.05 -2.51
C ALA A 236 5.24 -18.30 -1.99
N CYS A 237 4.30 -17.39 -2.21
CA CYS A 237 2.89 -17.53 -1.80
C CYS A 237 2.19 -18.75 -2.41
N ASN A 238 2.68 -19.26 -3.54
CA ASN A 238 2.18 -20.50 -4.16
C ASN A 238 2.32 -21.72 -3.25
N LEU A 239 3.35 -21.76 -2.40
CA LEU A 239 3.57 -22.87 -1.46
C LEU A 239 2.59 -22.85 -0.28
N TYR A 240 1.91 -21.74 -0.04
CA TYR A 240 1.03 -21.48 1.09
C TYR A 240 -0.34 -20.94 0.66
N ALA A 241 -0.73 -21.24 -0.58
CA ALA A 241 -1.95 -20.69 -1.17
C ALA A 241 -3.22 -21.10 -0.39
N ASP A 242 -3.27 -22.30 0.14
CA ASP A 242 -4.40 -22.78 0.94
C ASP A 242 -4.55 -21.98 2.23
N GLU A 243 -3.47 -21.80 2.96
CA GLU A 243 -3.45 -21.07 4.22
C GLU A 243 -3.70 -19.57 4.03
N LEU A 244 -3.18 -19.00 2.94
CA LEU A 244 -3.44 -17.60 2.59
C LEU A 244 -4.92 -17.36 2.28
N VAL A 245 -5.53 -18.26 1.51
CA VAL A 245 -6.96 -18.17 1.16
C VAL A 245 -7.82 -18.41 2.39
N GLU A 246 -7.50 -19.38 3.24
CA GLU A 246 -8.20 -19.62 4.51
C GLU A 246 -8.06 -18.42 5.47
N GLY A 247 -6.86 -17.82 5.53
CA GLY A 247 -6.57 -16.66 6.36
C GLY A 247 -7.30 -15.38 5.91
N GLY A 248 -7.53 -15.24 4.61
CA GLY A 248 -8.35 -14.19 4.00
C GLY A 248 -7.74 -12.79 4.01
N GLY A 249 -6.53 -12.58 4.55
CA GLY A 249 -5.84 -11.30 4.53
C GLY A 249 -5.32 -10.98 3.12
N PRO A 250 -5.42 -9.71 2.66
CA PRO A 250 -4.89 -9.32 1.36
C PRO A 250 -3.39 -9.61 1.21
N VAL A 251 -2.97 -9.93 -0.01
CA VAL A 251 -1.56 -10.08 -0.38
C VAL A 251 -1.14 -8.92 -1.27
N CYS A 252 -0.18 -8.12 -0.82
CA CYS A 252 0.48 -7.08 -1.59
C CYS A 252 1.76 -7.68 -2.19
N PHE A 253 1.64 -8.20 -3.42
CA PHE A 253 2.69 -8.96 -4.09
C PHE A 253 3.68 -8.04 -4.83
N GLY A 254 4.95 -8.26 -4.62
CA GLY A 254 6.03 -7.52 -5.31
C GLY A 254 7.16 -7.06 -4.39
N PRO A 255 8.10 -6.24 -4.93
CA PRO A 255 8.18 -5.85 -6.32
C PRO A 255 8.58 -7.00 -7.23
N ILE A 256 8.21 -6.91 -8.51
CA ILE A 256 8.70 -7.82 -9.55
C ILE A 256 10.03 -7.31 -10.13
N GLY A 257 10.83 -8.20 -10.72
CA GLY A 257 12.09 -7.83 -11.37
C GLY A 257 13.28 -7.70 -10.41
N ILE A 258 13.13 -8.06 -9.13
CA ILE A 258 14.26 -8.27 -8.24
C ILE A 258 14.93 -9.59 -8.62
N ALA A 259 16.27 -9.59 -8.65
CA ALA A 259 17.04 -10.79 -8.96
C ALA A 259 16.69 -11.92 -7.98
N GLU A 260 16.21 -13.05 -8.49
CA GLU A 260 16.02 -14.26 -7.70
C GLU A 260 17.34 -14.66 -7.02
N GLY A 261 17.27 -15.03 -5.76
CA GLY A 261 18.43 -15.49 -5.00
C GLY A 261 19.20 -14.39 -4.24
N CYS A 262 18.72 -13.15 -4.20
CA CYS A 262 19.25 -12.15 -3.28
C CYS A 262 18.87 -12.49 -1.82
N GLY A 263 19.75 -13.17 -1.11
CA GLY A 263 19.51 -13.54 0.28
C GLY A 263 18.36 -14.55 0.46
N GLU A 264 17.33 -14.17 1.19
CA GLU A 264 16.13 -14.99 1.42
C GLU A 264 15.01 -14.73 0.38
N LEU A 265 15.27 -13.88 -0.62
CA LEU A 265 14.32 -13.52 -1.68
C LEU A 265 14.24 -14.66 -2.71
N THR A 266 13.24 -15.51 -2.58
CA THR A 266 12.95 -16.60 -3.51
C THR A 266 11.46 -16.62 -3.85
N GLY A 267 11.12 -17.04 -5.08
CA GLY A 267 9.72 -17.20 -5.46
C GLY A 267 8.99 -15.89 -5.80
N GLY A 268 9.71 -14.93 -6.39
CA GLY A 268 9.14 -13.65 -6.86
C GLY A 268 8.35 -13.75 -8.18
N ASP A 269 7.96 -14.94 -8.62
CA ASP A 269 7.21 -15.14 -9.87
C ASP A 269 5.78 -14.59 -9.72
N VAL A 270 5.48 -13.56 -10.49
CA VAL A 270 4.16 -12.93 -10.54
C VAL A 270 3.04 -13.87 -11.00
N GLY A 271 3.39 -14.98 -11.66
CA GLY A 271 2.42 -16.03 -12.07
C GLY A 271 1.63 -16.59 -10.87
N PHE A 272 2.19 -16.54 -9.67
CA PHE A 272 1.51 -17.03 -8.46
C PHE A 272 0.28 -16.22 -8.09
N VAL A 273 0.21 -14.93 -8.42
CA VAL A 273 -0.96 -14.09 -8.10
C VAL A 273 -2.21 -14.55 -8.83
N ARG A 274 -2.07 -15.23 -9.99
CA ARG A 274 -3.22 -15.78 -10.73
C ARG A 274 -3.99 -16.80 -9.91
N GLU A 275 -3.32 -17.69 -9.20
CA GLU A 275 -3.98 -18.70 -8.38
C GLU A 275 -4.72 -18.06 -7.20
N LEU A 276 -4.07 -17.17 -6.49
CA LEU A 276 -4.67 -16.46 -5.36
C LEU A 276 -5.89 -15.66 -5.80
N ASP A 277 -5.77 -14.90 -6.91
CA ASP A 277 -6.85 -14.12 -7.48
C ASP A 277 -8.00 -15.01 -7.96
N ALA A 278 -7.73 -16.14 -8.64
CA ALA A 278 -8.75 -17.08 -9.09
C ALA A 278 -9.53 -17.71 -7.92
N ARG A 279 -8.91 -17.85 -6.76
CA ARG A 279 -9.50 -18.35 -5.51
C ARG A 279 -10.21 -17.25 -4.70
N GLY A 280 -10.26 -16.03 -5.22
CA GLY A 280 -11.00 -14.91 -4.63
C GLY A 280 -10.25 -14.12 -3.57
N LEU A 281 -8.95 -14.38 -3.37
CA LEU A 281 -8.14 -13.57 -2.46
C LEU A 281 -7.90 -12.18 -3.06
N THR A 282 -7.92 -11.15 -2.22
CA THR A 282 -7.55 -9.79 -2.66
C THR A 282 -6.05 -9.72 -2.85
N VAL A 283 -5.62 -9.45 -4.08
CA VAL A 283 -4.21 -9.24 -4.43
C VAL A 283 -4.01 -7.79 -4.86
N CYS A 284 -2.97 -7.15 -4.34
CA CYS A 284 -2.43 -5.87 -4.80
C CYS A 284 -1.04 -6.12 -5.39
N LEU A 285 -0.65 -5.35 -6.41
CA LEU A 285 0.73 -5.31 -6.89
C LEU A 285 1.39 -4.05 -6.34
N ILE A 286 2.69 -4.14 -5.99
CA ILE A 286 3.44 -3.09 -5.33
C ILE A 286 4.81 -2.88 -5.97
N THR A 287 5.38 -1.68 -5.78
CA THR A 287 6.72 -1.36 -6.28
C THR A 287 7.80 -1.45 -5.22
N ASP A 288 7.44 -1.32 -3.93
CA ASP A 288 8.42 -1.19 -2.84
C ASP A 288 9.39 0.01 -3.10
N GLY A 289 8.83 1.09 -3.68
CA GLY A 289 9.63 2.26 -4.08
C GLY A 289 10.46 2.81 -2.92
N PRO A 290 11.71 3.22 -3.15
CA PRO A 290 12.45 3.36 -4.41
C PRO A 290 13.20 2.09 -4.87
N ILE A 291 12.95 0.91 -4.28
CA ILE A 291 13.59 -0.36 -4.73
C ILE A 291 13.27 -0.60 -6.20
N CYS A 292 12.02 -0.41 -6.59
CA CYS A 292 11.62 -0.33 -7.99
C CYS A 292 10.92 1.02 -8.24
N GLY A 293 11.16 1.60 -9.42
CA GLY A 293 10.51 2.86 -9.80
C GLY A 293 9.01 2.70 -10.03
N PRO A 294 8.24 3.80 -9.95
CA PRO A 294 6.77 3.76 -10.00
C PRO A 294 6.19 3.21 -11.33
N GLN A 295 6.96 3.26 -12.43
CA GLN A 295 6.57 2.64 -13.72
C GLN A 295 6.38 1.12 -13.62
N VAL A 296 7.04 0.47 -12.65
CA VAL A 296 6.95 -0.98 -12.45
C VAL A 296 5.55 -1.41 -12.04
N LEU A 297 4.75 -0.50 -11.48
CA LEU A 297 3.38 -0.83 -11.06
C LEU A 297 2.50 -1.28 -12.24
N ALA A 298 2.45 -0.50 -13.32
CA ALA A 298 1.72 -0.86 -14.53
C ALA A 298 2.35 -2.06 -15.27
N ILE A 299 3.68 -2.17 -15.26
CA ILE A 299 4.40 -3.31 -15.81
C ILE A 299 4.03 -4.59 -15.05
N SER A 300 3.96 -4.55 -13.73
CA SER A 300 3.57 -5.70 -12.89
C SER A 300 2.17 -6.21 -13.23
N ALA A 301 1.21 -5.29 -13.48
CA ALA A 301 -0.11 -5.67 -13.95
C ALA A 301 -0.08 -6.34 -15.33
N GLY A 302 0.78 -5.86 -16.24
CA GLY A 302 1.02 -6.48 -17.54
C GLY A 302 1.63 -7.88 -17.43
N GLU A 303 2.58 -8.08 -16.52
CA GLU A 303 3.12 -9.41 -16.23
C GLU A 303 2.05 -10.34 -15.66
N ALA A 304 1.21 -9.87 -14.75
CA ALA A 304 0.09 -10.66 -14.24
C ALA A 304 -0.84 -11.13 -15.38
N VAL A 305 -1.13 -10.23 -16.35
CA VAL A 305 -1.90 -10.60 -17.57
C VAL A 305 -1.17 -11.64 -18.42
N ARG A 306 0.15 -11.48 -18.61
CA ARG A 306 0.97 -12.44 -19.35
C ARG A 306 0.87 -13.85 -18.76
N TYR A 307 0.76 -13.98 -17.44
CA TYR A 307 0.61 -15.25 -16.72
C TYR A 307 -0.85 -15.67 -16.53
N GLY A 308 -1.80 -14.97 -17.17
CA GLY A 308 -3.19 -15.42 -17.32
C GLY A 308 -4.18 -14.82 -16.31
N VAL A 309 -3.82 -13.74 -15.61
CA VAL A 309 -4.80 -12.93 -14.89
C VAL A 309 -5.65 -12.16 -15.90
N PRO A 310 -6.99 -12.16 -15.81
CA PRO A 310 -7.83 -11.32 -16.67
C PRO A 310 -7.41 -9.85 -16.57
N HIS A 311 -7.37 -9.14 -17.71
CA HIS A 311 -6.88 -7.75 -17.77
C HIS A 311 -7.59 -6.80 -16.81
N ASP A 312 -8.92 -6.87 -16.73
CA ASP A 312 -9.70 -6.06 -15.79
C ASP A 312 -9.36 -6.35 -14.34
N ARG A 313 -9.04 -7.60 -14.01
CA ARG A 313 -8.60 -8.00 -12.67
C ARG A 313 -7.18 -7.52 -12.38
N ALA A 314 -6.27 -7.59 -13.35
CA ALA A 314 -4.91 -7.06 -13.20
C ALA A 314 -4.93 -5.54 -12.95
N LEU A 315 -5.76 -4.78 -13.66
CA LEU A 315 -5.95 -3.36 -13.38
C LEU A 315 -6.53 -3.09 -11.97
N ARG A 316 -7.40 -3.95 -11.47
CA ARG A 316 -7.90 -3.84 -10.09
C ARG A 316 -6.79 -4.03 -9.06
N MET A 317 -5.77 -4.85 -9.35
CA MET A 317 -4.64 -5.09 -8.44
C MET A 317 -3.77 -3.85 -8.22
N ILE A 318 -3.91 -2.82 -9.07
CA ILE A 318 -3.19 -1.55 -8.98
C ILE A 318 -4.13 -0.33 -8.85
N THR A 319 -5.43 -0.55 -8.60
CA THR A 319 -6.43 0.52 -8.44
C THR A 319 -7.43 0.19 -7.32
N CYS A 320 -8.48 -0.58 -7.60
CA CYS A 320 -9.57 -0.87 -6.66
C CYS A 320 -9.11 -1.73 -5.46
N ASN A 321 -8.27 -2.72 -5.69
CA ASN A 321 -7.82 -3.62 -4.62
C ASN A 321 -6.96 -2.88 -3.59
N PRO A 322 -5.91 -2.10 -3.98
CA PRO A 322 -5.18 -1.31 -3.01
C PRO A 322 -6.06 -0.28 -2.29
N ALA A 323 -7.00 0.38 -2.98
CA ALA A 323 -7.93 1.31 -2.33
C ALA A 323 -8.73 0.62 -1.21
N LYS A 324 -9.27 -0.58 -1.45
CA LYS A 324 -10.00 -1.38 -0.46
C LYS A 324 -9.10 -1.86 0.68
N THR A 325 -7.92 -2.37 0.33
CA THR A 325 -6.93 -2.85 1.31
C THR A 325 -6.51 -1.74 2.27
N LEU A 326 -6.40 -0.52 1.76
CA LEU A 326 -6.03 0.68 2.52
C LEU A 326 -7.24 1.41 3.13
N ARG A 327 -8.47 0.93 2.89
CA ARG A 327 -9.72 1.53 3.42
C ARG A 327 -9.96 2.97 2.98
N VAL A 328 -9.62 3.26 1.73
CA VAL A 328 -9.85 4.57 1.08
C VAL A 328 -10.67 4.44 -0.21
N ASP A 329 -11.36 3.31 -0.36
CA ASP A 329 -12.15 3.00 -1.56
C ASP A 329 -13.47 3.78 -1.66
N ASP A 330 -13.88 4.47 -0.61
CA ASP A 330 -14.92 5.49 -0.63
C ASP A 330 -14.48 6.75 -1.38
N ARG A 331 -13.17 7.04 -1.44
CA ARG A 331 -12.60 8.23 -2.06
C ARG A 331 -11.97 7.97 -3.42
N ILE A 332 -11.12 6.93 -3.56
CA ILE A 332 -10.26 6.68 -4.72
C ILE A 332 -10.40 5.26 -5.26
N GLY A 333 -9.63 4.90 -6.28
CA GLY A 333 -9.47 3.55 -6.82
C GLY A 333 -10.48 3.16 -7.91
N SER A 334 -11.50 3.96 -8.19
CA SER A 334 -12.41 3.76 -9.33
C SER A 334 -12.99 5.07 -9.83
N LEU A 335 -13.27 5.16 -11.12
CA LEU A 335 -13.99 6.30 -11.72
C LEU A 335 -15.49 6.15 -11.41
N LYS A 336 -15.97 6.96 -10.46
CA LYS A 336 -17.36 6.96 -10.03
C LYS A 336 -17.74 8.34 -9.49
N ALA A 337 -18.96 8.78 -9.78
CA ALA A 337 -19.46 10.04 -9.25
C ALA A 337 -19.38 10.07 -7.71
N GLY A 338 -18.91 11.19 -7.18
CA GLY A 338 -18.66 11.44 -5.76
C GLY A 338 -17.25 11.10 -5.27
N LYS A 339 -16.48 10.30 -6.00
CA LYS A 339 -15.06 10.04 -5.67
C LYS A 339 -14.15 11.17 -6.12
N ASP A 340 -12.95 11.19 -5.56
CA ASP A 340 -11.90 12.12 -5.95
C ASP A 340 -11.62 11.97 -7.46
N ALA A 341 -11.42 13.09 -8.14
CA ALA A 341 -11.14 13.11 -9.57
C ALA A 341 -9.66 12.79 -9.85
N ASP A 342 -9.28 11.57 -9.50
CA ASP A 342 -7.96 10.99 -9.78
C ASP A 342 -8.06 10.17 -11.07
N ILE A 343 -7.54 10.72 -12.16
CA ILE A 343 -7.74 10.20 -13.51
C ILE A 343 -6.40 10.17 -14.23
N VAL A 344 -6.13 9.09 -14.95
CA VAL A 344 -4.99 9.02 -15.85
C VAL A 344 -5.49 8.79 -17.27
N LEU A 345 -5.00 9.63 -18.20
CA LEU A 345 -5.24 9.46 -19.63
C LEU A 345 -4.01 8.83 -20.26
N TRP A 346 -4.20 7.70 -20.92
CA TRP A 346 -3.14 6.91 -21.53
C TRP A 346 -3.21 6.94 -23.05
N ASN A 347 -2.06 6.89 -23.73
CA ASN A 347 -1.98 6.75 -25.19
C ASN A 347 -2.37 5.35 -25.70
N ALA A 348 -2.37 4.34 -24.84
CA ALA A 348 -2.65 2.95 -25.14
C ALA A 348 -3.22 2.24 -23.90
N VAL A 349 -3.67 0.99 -24.03
CA VAL A 349 -4.28 0.25 -22.91
C VAL A 349 -3.23 -0.18 -21.89
N PRO A 350 -3.20 0.40 -20.68
CA PRO A 350 -2.22 0.01 -19.67
C PRO A 350 -2.38 -1.47 -19.31
N ALA A 351 -1.25 -2.12 -18.94
CA ALA A 351 -1.15 -3.55 -18.67
C ALA A 351 -1.41 -4.50 -19.86
N LEU A 352 -1.73 -4.00 -21.05
CA LEU A 352 -1.82 -4.79 -22.28
C LEU A 352 -0.77 -4.39 -23.31
N GLU A 353 -0.53 -3.11 -23.44
CA GLU A 353 0.35 -2.58 -24.48
C GLU A 353 1.63 -2.01 -23.85
N THR A 354 2.79 -2.52 -24.29
CA THR A 354 4.09 -2.11 -23.72
C THR A 354 4.44 -0.65 -23.99
N CYS A 355 3.80 -0.01 -24.98
CA CYS A 355 3.94 1.41 -25.29
C CYS A 355 3.01 2.31 -24.47
N ALA A 356 2.15 1.74 -23.63
CA ALA A 356 1.24 2.52 -22.80
C ALA A 356 2.01 3.39 -21.80
N ARG A 357 1.74 4.70 -21.88
CA ARG A 357 2.29 5.70 -20.94
C ARG A 357 1.24 6.75 -20.62
N PRO A 358 1.29 7.36 -19.44
CA PRO A 358 0.42 8.49 -19.12
C PRO A 358 0.70 9.68 -20.05
N LEU A 359 -0.34 10.26 -20.63
CA LEU A 359 -0.26 11.58 -21.27
C LEU A 359 -0.71 12.67 -20.31
N TYR A 360 -1.68 12.36 -19.45
CA TYR A 360 -2.12 13.25 -18.39
C TYR A 360 -2.28 12.44 -17.10
N THR A 361 -1.83 13.05 -16.01
CA THR A 361 -2.21 12.61 -14.64
C THR A 361 -2.95 13.75 -13.98
N ILE A 362 -4.15 13.44 -13.51
CA ILE A 362 -5.07 14.38 -12.87
C ILE A 362 -5.30 13.90 -11.45
N ILE A 363 -5.09 14.78 -10.49
CA ILE A 363 -5.31 14.53 -9.05
C ILE A 363 -6.26 15.60 -8.52
N ASP A 364 -7.33 15.18 -7.83
CA ASP A 364 -8.36 16.08 -7.31
C ASP A 364 -8.86 17.07 -8.41
N GLY A 365 -9.01 16.58 -9.64
CA GLY A 365 -9.47 17.36 -10.79
C GLY A 365 -8.46 18.33 -11.40
N ALA A 366 -7.27 18.45 -10.85
CA ALA A 366 -6.20 19.30 -11.38
C ALA A 366 -5.18 18.46 -12.18
N VAL A 367 -4.76 18.98 -13.34
CA VAL A 367 -3.67 18.38 -14.13
C VAL A 367 -2.36 18.60 -13.37
N VAL A 368 -1.75 17.52 -12.88
CA VAL A 368 -0.46 17.54 -12.16
C VAL A 368 0.71 17.09 -13.05
N TYR A 369 0.40 16.40 -14.14
CA TYR A 369 1.37 15.99 -15.16
C TYR A 369 0.70 16.00 -16.53
N GLN A 370 1.43 16.54 -17.51
CA GLN A 370 1.12 16.43 -18.92
C GLN A 370 2.40 16.14 -19.69
N GLU A 371 2.37 15.12 -20.53
CA GLU A 371 3.50 14.80 -21.40
C GLU A 371 3.67 15.91 -22.44
N ALA A 372 4.92 16.36 -22.65
CA ALA A 372 5.30 17.46 -23.56
C ALA A 372 5.21 17.05 -25.05
#